data_66679270256bc4c0414bea290bbda492
#
_entry.id   66679270256bc4c0414bea290bbda492
#
_cell.length_a   1.000
_cell.length_b   1.000
_cell.length_c   1.000
_cell.angle_alpha   90.00
_cell.angle_beta   90.00
_cell.angle_gamma   90.00
#
_symmetry.space_group_name_H-M   'P 1'
#
loop_
_entity.id
_entity.type
_entity.pdbx_description
1 polymer ?
#
loop_
_entity_poly.entity_id
_entity_poly.type
_entity_poly.pdbx_seq_one_letter_code
_entity_poly.pdbx_strand_id
1 'polypeptide(L)'
;MELIEVILSKENLNRAYKKVVANKGASGVDGVTVEELGDYIRKNREKIVTSLRNRTYIPKPVRRVYIPKDNGKKRPLGIPTALDRTIQQAIAQPISDIYEEIFSDYSYGFRAGRSCHDAIRQALEYLNDGYEWVVDIDIEQFFDKVNHDKLIQILREQVNDSTTLNLIRKYLKAGVMENGLEKATITGVPQGGPLSVVCSNVYLDKLDKELEHRGLRFTRYADDVLTVSYT
;
A
#
# COMPACT_ATOMS: atom_id res chain seq x y z
N MET A 1 -3.03 -11.53 20.93
CA MET A 1 -1.85 -10.60 20.95
C MET A 1 -2.28 -9.40 20.14
N GLU A 2 -2.05 -8.16 20.62
CA GLU A 2 -2.35 -6.97 19.84
C GLU A 2 -1.49 -6.92 18.56
N LEU A 3 -2.05 -6.46 17.45
CA LEU A 3 -1.35 -6.45 16.16
C LEU A 3 -0.09 -5.59 16.20
N ILE A 4 -0.11 -4.49 16.97
CA ILE A 4 1.07 -3.63 17.15
C ILE A 4 2.28 -4.42 17.71
N GLU A 5 2.07 -5.38 18.59
CA GLU A 5 3.17 -6.18 19.14
C GLU A 5 3.72 -7.16 18.11
N VAL A 6 2.87 -7.68 17.21
CA VAL A 6 3.33 -8.47 16.04
C VAL A 6 4.17 -7.59 15.11
N ILE A 7 3.68 -6.37 14.81
CA ILE A 7 4.38 -5.38 13.98
C ILE A 7 5.76 -5.06 14.57
N LEU A 8 5.84 -4.83 15.88
CA LEU A 8 7.06 -4.46 16.60
C LEU A 8 7.95 -5.64 16.99
N SER A 9 7.54 -6.88 16.68
CA SER A 9 8.37 -8.05 16.97
C SER A 9 9.73 -7.96 16.25
N LYS A 10 10.76 -8.50 16.89
CA LYS A 10 12.14 -8.49 16.34
C LYS A 10 12.20 -9.15 14.95
N GLU A 11 11.46 -10.23 14.79
CA GLU A 11 11.42 -10.99 13.54
C GLU A 11 10.80 -10.14 12.41
N ASN A 12 9.62 -9.57 12.66
CA ASN A 12 8.91 -8.78 11.68
C ASN A 12 9.65 -7.48 11.30
N LEU A 13 10.23 -6.78 12.28
CA LEU A 13 11.04 -5.58 12.03
C LEU A 13 12.30 -5.90 11.23
N ASN A 14 12.98 -7.02 11.52
CA ASN A 14 14.16 -7.43 10.75
C ASN A 14 13.80 -7.81 9.31
N ARG A 15 12.67 -8.50 9.10
CA ARG A 15 12.16 -8.82 7.75
C ARG A 15 11.88 -7.54 6.97
N ALA A 16 11.20 -6.57 7.60
CA ALA A 16 10.90 -5.27 7.00
C ALA A 16 12.17 -4.48 6.65
N TYR A 17 13.12 -4.39 7.58
CA TYR A 17 14.41 -3.74 7.36
C TYR A 17 15.16 -4.34 6.17
N LYS A 18 15.33 -5.67 6.14
CA LYS A 18 16.00 -6.38 5.04
C LYS A 18 15.36 -6.08 3.68
N LYS A 19 14.02 -6.06 3.62
CA LYS A 19 13.29 -5.78 2.39
C LYS A 19 13.50 -4.34 1.91
N VAL A 20 13.51 -3.38 2.83
CA VAL A 20 13.75 -1.96 2.49
C VAL A 20 15.19 -1.73 2.02
N VAL A 21 16.18 -2.34 2.68
CA VAL A 21 17.58 -2.23 2.28
C VAL A 21 17.82 -2.90 0.92
N ALA A 22 17.24 -4.08 0.68
CA ALA A 22 17.37 -4.78 -0.60
C ALA A 22 16.85 -3.96 -1.79
N ASN A 23 15.82 -3.13 -1.58
CA ASN A 23 15.26 -2.27 -2.63
C ASN A 23 16.13 -1.06 -3.00
N LYS A 24 17.18 -0.75 -2.24
CA LYS A 24 18.13 0.35 -2.50
C LYS A 24 17.46 1.69 -2.87
N GLY A 25 16.30 1.99 -2.29
CA GLY A 25 15.53 3.17 -2.63
C GLY A 25 16.17 4.47 -2.13
N ALA A 26 15.90 5.56 -2.82
CA ALA A 26 16.40 6.90 -2.48
C ALA A 26 16.00 7.37 -1.07
N SER A 27 16.76 8.29 -0.48
CA SER A 27 16.46 8.91 0.82
C SER A 27 15.19 9.79 0.76
N GLY A 28 14.48 9.89 1.88
CA GLY A 28 13.35 10.80 2.04
C GLY A 28 13.78 12.25 2.33
N VAL A 29 12.91 12.98 3.06
CA VAL A 29 13.14 14.39 3.44
C VAL A 29 14.27 14.57 4.45
N ASP A 30 14.66 13.53 5.19
CA ASP A 30 15.69 13.57 6.21
C ASP A 30 17.10 13.28 5.67
N GLY A 31 17.22 12.90 4.41
CA GLY A 31 18.48 12.57 3.76
C GLY A 31 19.10 11.24 4.19
N VAL A 32 18.54 10.52 5.18
CA VAL A 32 19.06 9.24 5.65
C VAL A 32 18.96 8.20 4.54
N THR A 33 20.08 7.63 4.15
CA THR A 33 20.16 6.59 3.12
C THR A 33 19.86 5.20 3.68
N VAL A 34 19.68 4.22 2.82
CA VAL A 34 19.45 2.82 3.25
C VAL A 34 20.71 2.20 3.85
N GLU A 35 21.88 2.66 3.46
CA GLU A 35 23.18 2.24 4.02
C GLU A 35 23.34 2.73 5.47
N GLU A 36 22.90 3.96 5.77
CA GLU A 36 22.98 4.57 7.10
C GLU A 36 21.83 4.10 8.03
N LEU A 37 20.76 3.55 7.46
CA LEU A 37 19.53 3.18 8.19
C LEU A 37 19.81 2.23 9.35
N GLY A 38 20.71 1.28 9.20
CA GLY A 38 21.06 0.30 10.24
C GLY A 38 21.63 0.97 11.49
N ASP A 39 22.55 1.90 11.32
CA ASP A 39 23.16 2.68 12.41
C ASP A 39 22.14 3.63 13.03
N TYR A 40 21.32 4.26 12.22
CA TYR A 40 20.25 5.14 12.68
C TYR A 40 19.27 4.39 13.58
N ILE A 41 18.79 3.21 13.16
CA ILE A 41 17.89 2.38 13.96
C ILE A 41 18.55 1.93 15.25
N ARG A 42 19.80 1.45 15.23
CA ARG A 42 20.53 1.01 16.44
C ARG A 42 20.61 2.12 17.49
N LYS A 43 20.92 3.33 17.08
CA LYS A 43 21.03 4.50 17.98
C LYS A 43 19.70 4.96 18.54
N ASN A 44 18.58 4.75 17.84
CA ASN A 44 17.27 5.31 18.17
C ASN A 44 16.21 4.24 18.52
N ARG A 45 16.57 2.97 18.60
CA ARG A 45 15.64 1.83 18.71
C ARG A 45 14.59 2.00 19.80
N GLU A 46 15.03 2.25 21.03
CA GLU A 46 14.11 2.36 22.17
C GLU A 46 13.13 3.52 21.99
N LYS A 47 13.62 4.68 21.54
CA LYS A 47 12.79 5.86 21.26
C LYS A 47 11.75 5.56 20.18
N ILE A 48 12.15 4.89 19.09
CA ILE A 48 11.26 4.52 17.99
C ILE A 48 10.17 3.58 18.50
N VAL A 49 10.55 2.47 19.13
CA VAL A 49 9.60 1.43 19.59
C VAL A 49 8.65 2.01 20.63
N THR A 50 9.16 2.77 21.61
CA THR A 50 8.33 3.43 22.64
C THR A 50 7.34 4.41 22.03
N SER A 51 7.78 5.22 21.07
CA SER A 51 6.89 6.19 20.40
C SER A 51 5.79 5.51 19.57
N LEU A 52 6.06 4.38 18.94
CA LEU A 52 5.07 3.59 18.23
C LEU A 52 4.03 2.99 19.17
N ARG A 53 4.45 2.35 20.28
CA ARG A 53 3.55 1.81 21.31
C ARG A 53 2.68 2.88 21.95
N ASN A 54 3.27 4.01 22.29
CA ASN A 54 2.58 5.11 22.97
C ASN A 54 1.79 6.02 22.02
N ARG A 55 1.71 5.68 20.73
CA ARG A 55 1.01 6.47 19.69
C ARG A 55 1.55 7.88 19.51
N THR A 56 2.79 8.14 19.96
CA THR A 56 3.44 9.47 19.84
C THR A 56 4.32 9.59 18.61
N TYR A 57 4.54 8.49 17.86
CA TYR A 57 5.27 8.53 16.62
C TYR A 57 4.58 9.43 15.59
N ILE A 58 5.35 10.31 14.96
CA ILE A 58 4.88 11.22 13.90
C ILE A 58 5.67 10.89 12.63
N PRO A 59 5.02 10.30 11.60
CA PRO A 59 5.64 10.08 10.30
C PRO A 59 6.08 11.39 9.68
N LYS A 60 7.20 11.38 8.96
CA LYS A 60 7.65 12.53 8.19
C LYS A 60 6.88 12.64 6.87
N PRO A 61 6.73 13.85 6.30
CA PRO A 61 6.13 14.03 4.99
C PRO A 61 6.95 13.29 3.92
N VAL A 62 6.29 12.79 2.88
CA VAL A 62 6.98 12.17 1.75
C VAL A 62 7.63 13.22 0.86
N ARG A 63 8.84 12.96 0.38
CA ARG A 63 9.53 13.82 -0.57
C ARG A 63 8.94 13.62 -1.97
N ARG A 64 8.37 14.68 -2.55
CA ARG A 64 7.77 14.66 -3.89
C ARG A 64 8.87 14.57 -4.96
N VAL A 65 8.69 13.63 -5.88
CA VAL A 65 9.44 13.55 -7.14
C VAL A 65 8.48 13.26 -8.28
N TYR A 66 8.90 13.57 -9.50
CA TYR A 66 8.09 13.35 -10.69
C TYR A 66 8.81 12.42 -11.65
N ILE A 67 8.12 11.36 -12.08
CA ILE A 67 8.62 10.41 -13.08
C ILE A 67 7.92 10.72 -14.42
N PRO A 68 8.66 10.83 -15.53
CA PRO A 68 8.06 10.97 -16.85
C PRO A 68 7.19 9.76 -17.20
N LYS A 69 6.06 9.99 -17.87
CA LYS A 69 5.25 8.97 -18.54
C LYS A 69 5.50 9.03 -20.05
N ASP A 70 5.25 7.92 -20.76
CA ASP A 70 5.44 7.83 -22.22
C ASP A 70 4.61 8.87 -23.01
N ASN A 71 3.49 9.34 -22.45
CA ASN A 71 2.63 10.37 -23.04
C ASN A 71 3.07 11.81 -22.73
N GLY A 72 4.29 12.03 -22.22
CA GLY A 72 4.83 13.34 -21.84
C GLY A 72 4.29 13.92 -20.52
N LYS A 73 3.29 13.29 -19.89
CA LYS A 73 2.83 13.66 -18.54
C LYS A 73 3.83 13.19 -17.48
N LYS A 74 3.71 13.72 -16.27
CA LYS A 74 4.53 13.34 -15.13
C LYS A 74 3.68 12.60 -14.09
N ARG A 75 4.19 11.46 -13.58
CA ARG A 75 3.59 10.77 -12.45
C ARG A 75 4.20 11.30 -11.15
N PRO A 76 3.40 11.86 -10.23
CA PRO A 76 3.90 12.26 -8.93
C PRO A 76 4.18 11.02 -8.05
N LEU A 77 5.37 10.96 -7.46
CA LEU A 77 5.76 9.94 -6.49
C LEU A 77 6.11 10.60 -5.16
N GLY A 78 5.78 9.93 -4.06
CA GLY A 78 6.20 10.33 -2.73
C GLY A 78 7.24 9.35 -2.18
N ILE A 79 8.43 9.83 -1.85
CA ILE A 79 9.49 9.02 -1.24
C ILE A 79 9.45 9.23 0.28
N PRO A 80 8.97 8.23 1.07
CA PRO A 80 9.04 8.28 2.53
C PRO A 80 10.49 8.17 3.00
N THR A 81 10.79 8.56 4.23
CA THR A 81 12.11 8.30 4.83
C THR A 81 12.41 6.81 4.87
N ALA A 82 13.69 6.44 4.92
CA ALA A 82 14.09 5.04 4.99
C ALA A 82 13.52 4.36 6.25
N LEU A 83 13.45 5.08 7.37
CA LEU A 83 12.80 4.62 8.60
C LEU A 83 11.30 4.43 8.41
N ASP A 84 10.59 5.43 7.84
CA ASP A 84 9.14 5.32 7.62
C ASP A 84 8.81 4.18 6.67
N ARG A 85 9.60 3.97 5.61
CA ARG A 85 9.44 2.78 4.74
C ARG A 85 9.57 1.48 5.52
N THR A 86 10.50 1.41 6.48
CA THR A 86 10.69 0.21 7.31
C THR A 86 9.49 -0.03 8.23
N ILE A 87 8.98 1.02 8.86
CA ILE A 87 7.79 0.91 9.71
C ILE A 87 6.55 0.56 8.86
N GLN A 88 6.36 1.23 7.72
CA GLN A 88 5.28 0.90 6.78
C GLN A 88 5.36 -0.55 6.29
N GLN A 89 6.56 -1.05 5.97
CA GLN A 89 6.78 -2.44 5.58
C GLN A 89 6.46 -3.40 6.73
N ALA A 90 6.82 -3.04 7.97
CA ALA A 90 6.50 -3.84 9.15
C ALA A 90 4.98 -3.89 9.44
N ILE A 91 4.24 -2.83 9.13
CA ILE A 91 2.77 -2.79 9.19
C ILE A 91 2.16 -3.62 8.05
N ALA A 92 2.66 -3.44 6.83
CA ALA A 92 2.13 -4.07 5.63
C ALA A 92 2.20 -5.61 5.70
N GLN A 93 3.24 -6.17 6.29
CA GLN A 93 3.44 -7.63 6.35
C GLN A 93 2.28 -8.36 7.04
N PRO A 94 1.96 -8.12 8.31
CA PRO A 94 0.88 -8.85 8.98
C PRO A 94 -0.52 -8.44 8.45
N ILE A 95 -0.70 -7.21 7.94
CA ILE A 95 -1.96 -6.83 7.30
C ILE A 95 -2.15 -7.61 6.01
N SER A 96 -1.10 -7.76 5.18
CA SER A 96 -1.17 -8.58 3.98
C SER A 96 -1.53 -10.03 4.30
N ASP A 97 -0.92 -10.60 5.35
CA ASP A 97 -1.21 -11.97 5.77
C ASP A 97 -2.69 -12.14 6.18
N ILE A 98 -3.26 -11.17 6.91
CA ILE A 98 -4.69 -11.16 7.31
C ILE A 98 -5.61 -11.07 6.08
N TYR A 99 -5.31 -10.18 5.14
CA TYR A 99 -6.17 -9.93 3.98
C TYR A 99 -5.98 -10.93 2.85
N GLU A 100 -4.87 -11.67 2.80
CA GLU A 100 -4.64 -12.69 1.77
C GLU A 100 -5.71 -13.78 1.77
N GLU A 101 -6.28 -14.11 2.95
CA GLU A 101 -7.38 -15.06 3.10
C GLU A 101 -8.75 -14.49 2.70
N ILE A 102 -8.85 -13.15 2.51
CA ILE A 102 -10.10 -12.43 2.26
C ILE A 102 -10.21 -11.98 0.82
N PHE A 103 -9.10 -11.56 0.23
CA PHE A 103 -9.05 -11.00 -1.12
C PHE A 103 -9.61 -11.97 -2.16
N SER A 104 -10.32 -11.41 -3.14
CA SER A 104 -10.79 -12.14 -4.31
C SER A 104 -9.65 -12.92 -4.98
N ASP A 105 -9.97 -14.13 -5.46
CA ASP A 105 -9.04 -14.92 -6.27
C ASP A 105 -8.71 -14.26 -7.60
N TYR A 106 -9.54 -13.36 -8.07
CA TYR A 106 -9.39 -12.62 -9.32
C TYR A 106 -8.64 -11.30 -9.16
N SER A 107 -8.13 -11.00 -7.95
CA SER A 107 -7.23 -9.88 -7.68
C SER A 107 -5.77 -10.34 -7.67
N TYR A 108 -4.95 -9.81 -8.56
CA TYR A 108 -3.57 -10.27 -8.80
C TYR A 108 -2.49 -9.27 -8.41
N GLY A 109 -2.76 -7.99 -8.56
CA GLY A 109 -1.75 -6.95 -8.35
C GLY A 109 -1.28 -6.84 -6.90
N PHE A 110 0.02 -6.69 -6.70
CA PHE A 110 0.66 -6.46 -5.41
C PHE A 110 0.48 -7.57 -4.36
N ARG A 111 0.15 -8.77 -4.76
CA ARG A 111 -0.01 -9.94 -3.88
C ARG A 111 1.14 -10.92 -4.06
N ALA A 112 1.56 -11.55 -2.97
CA ALA A 112 2.61 -12.55 -3.00
C ALA A 112 2.16 -13.79 -3.79
N GLY A 113 3.04 -14.31 -4.65
CA GLY A 113 2.76 -15.51 -5.46
C GLY A 113 1.80 -15.27 -6.62
N ARG A 114 1.39 -14.02 -6.88
CA ARG A 114 0.53 -13.64 -8.01
C ARG A 114 1.25 -12.66 -8.94
N SER A 115 0.96 -12.73 -10.23
CA SER A 115 1.63 -11.91 -11.25
C SER A 115 0.65 -11.34 -12.28
N CYS A 116 1.11 -10.38 -13.07
CA CYS A 116 0.35 -9.85 -14.21
C CYS A 116 0.04 -10.98 -15.24
N HIS A 117 0.96 -11.94 -15.42
CA HIS A 117 0.72 -13.07 -16.31
C HIS A 117 -0.42 -13.97 -15.83
N ASP A 118 -0.64 -14.09 -14.52
CA ASP A 118 -1.76 -14.85 -13.98
C ASP A 118 -3.10 -14.14 -14.26
N ALA A 119 -3.13 -12.81 -14.13
CA ALA A 119 -4.31 -12.00 -14.51
C ALA A 119 -4.64 -12.14 -16.00
N ILE A 120 -3.61 -12.07 -16.87
CA ILE A 120 -3.76 -12.25 -18.32
C ILE A 120 -4.26 -13.67 -18.64
N ARG A 121 -3.73 -14.69 -17.97
CA ARG A 121 -4.15 -16.08 -18.17
C ARG A 121 -5.62 -16.28 -17.82
N GLN A 122 -6.06 -15.71 -16.71
CA GLN A 122 -7.46 -15.75 -16.32
C GLN A 122 -8.38 -15.02 -17.31
N ALA A 123 -7.95 -13.87 -17.82
CA ALA A 123 -8.70 -13.14 -18.86
C ALA A 123 -8.82 -13.97 -20.15
N LEU A 124 -7.75 -14.66 -20.57
CA LEU A 124 -7.78 -15.55 -21.74
C LEU A 124 -8.70 -16.76 -21.52
N GLU A 125 -8.76 -17.32 -20.31
CA GLU A 125 -9.71 -18.40 -19.98
C GLU A 125 -11.16 -17.92 -20.20
N TYR A 126 -11.51 -16.72 -19.74
CA TYR A 126 -12.85 -16.17 -19.98
C TYR A 126 -13.18 -16.01 -21.47
N LEU A 127 -12.23 -15.54 -22.29
CA LEU A 127 -12.43 -15.42 -23.74
C LEU A 127 -12.61 -16.79 -24.39
N ASN A 128 -11.88 -17.81 -23.95
CA ASN A 128 -12.01 -19.19 -24.43
C ASN A 128 -13.36 -19.82 -24.02
N ASP A 129 -13.91 -19.41 -22.88
CA ASP A 129 -15.25 -19.82 -22.40
C ASP A 129 -16.40 -19.14 -23.17
N GLY A 130 -16.09 -18.29 -24.18
CA GLY A 130 -17.05 -17.67 -25.07
C GLY A 130 -17.52 -16.28 -24.65
N TYR A 131 -16.85 -15.63 -23.68
CA TYR A 131 -17.11 -14.21 -23.39
C TYR A 131 -16.51 -13.35 -24.49
N GLU A 132 -17.33 -12.64 -25.25
CA GLU A 132 -16.89 -11.88 -26.42
C GLU A 132 -16.67 -10.40 -26.15
N TRP A 133 -17.31 -9.86 -25.11
CA TRP A 133 -17.20 -8.45 -24.76
C TRP A 133 -16.24 -8.25 -23.59
N VAL A 134 -15.37 -7.27 -23.77
CA VAL A 134 -14.40 -6.87 -22.73
C VAL A 134 -14.66 -5.41 -22.36
N VAL A 135 -14.81 -5.15 -21.08
CA VAL A 135 -14.88 -3.79 -20.51
C VAL A 135 -13.63 -3.56 -19.69
N ASP A 136 -12.82 -2.60 -20.11
CA ASP A 136 -11.63 -2.16 -19.42
C ASP A 136 -11.99 -0.94 -18.55
N ILE A 137 -11.74 -1.04 -17.24
CA ILE A 137 -12.09 -0.02 -16.25
C ILE A 137 -10.79 0.51 -15.64
N ASP A 138 -10.48 1.78 -15.91
CA ASP A 138 -9.41 2.53 -15.26
C ASP A 138 -10.01 3.50 -14.22
N ILE A 139 -9.56 3.40 -12.97
CA ILE A 139 -10.05 4.26 -11.90
C ILE A 139 -9.22 5.55 -11.88
N GLU A 140 -9.82 6.63 -12.37
CA GLU A 140 -9.15 7.92 -12.49
C GLU A 140 -8.56 8.42 -11.18
N GLN A 141 -7.23 8.56 -11.14
CA GLN A 141 -6.47 9.09 -10.00
C GLN A 141 -6.76 8.33 -8.69
N PHE A 142 -6.91 7.01 -8.76
CA PHE A 142 -7.31 6.17 -7.62
C PHE A 142 -6.52 6.51 -6.35
N PHE A 143 -5.17 6.46 -6.43
CA PHE A 143 -4.32 6.72 -5.26
C PHE A 143 -4.50 8.12 -4.66
N ASP A 144 -4.85 9.12 -5.46
CA ASP A 144 -5.01 10.51 -5.00
C ASP A 144 -6.41 10.77 -4.40
N LYS A 145 -7.40 9.90 -4.70
CA LYS A 145 -8.81 10.06 -4.32
C LYS A 145 -9.28 9.14 -3.19
N VAL A 146 -8.45 8.24 -2.68
CA VAL A 146 -8.82 7.35 -1.56
C VAL A 146 -9.25 8.16 -0.35
N ASN A 147 -10.47 7.92 0.14
CA ASN A 147 -10.98 8.53 1.35
C ASN A 147 -10.38 7.86 2.60
N HIS A 148 -9.67 8.63 3.42
CA HIS A 148 -8.98 8.11 4.60
C HIS A 148 -9.93 7.47 5.63
N ASP A 149 -11.10 8.08 5.87
CA ASP A 149 -12.03 7.57 6.87
C ASP A 149 -12.68 6.26 6.41
N LYS A 150 -13.05 6.16 5.12
CA LYS A 150 -13.54 4.91 4.54
C LYS A 150 -12.47 3.81 4.59
N LEU A 151 -11.22 4.12 4.23
CA LEU A 151 -10.14 3.14 4.29
C LEU A 151 -9.93 2.61 5.72
N ILE A 152 -9.90 3.50 6.72
CA ILE A 152 -9.76 3.12 8.13
C ILE A 152 -10.99 2.31 8.61
N GLN A 153 -12.18 2.62 8.13
CA GLN A 153 -13.38 1.85 8.43
C GLN A 153 -13.29 0.42 7.86
N ILE A 154 -12.86 0.26 6.61
CA ILE A 154 -12.66 -1.05 5.98
C ILE A 154 -11.58 -1.85 6.72
N LEU A 155 -10.44 -1.22 7.02
CA LEU A 155 -9.38 -1.87 7.80
C LEU A 155 -9.88 -2.35 9.17
N ARG A 156 -10.76 -1.60 9.84
CA ARG A 156 -11.32 -1.94 11.15
C ARG A 156 -12.19 -3.21 11.13
N GLU A 157 -12.71 -3.62 9.98
CA GLU A 157 -13.48 -4.85 9.87
C GLU A 157 -12.63 -6.09 10.23
N GLN A 158 -11.32 -6.04 9.98
CA GLN A 158 -10.39 -7.14 10.21
C GLN A 158 -9.31 -6.82 11.25
N VAL A 159 -8.97 -5.56 11.41
CA VAL A 159 -7.90 -5.10 12.31
C VAL A 159 -8.53 -4.49 13.56
N ASN A 160 -8.65 -5.27 14.63
CA ASN A 160 -9.16 -4.82 15.92
C ASN A 160 -8.03 -4.28 16.83
N ASP A 161 -7.18 -3.39 16.29
CA ASP A 161 -6.08 -2.75 17.03
C ASP A 161 -6.05 -1.26 16.75
N SER A 162 -6.54 -0.50 17.71
CA SER A 162 -6.63 0.96 17.60
C SER A 162 -5.27 1.66 17.51
N THR A 163 -4.19 1.05 18.01
CA THR A 163 -2.83 1.59 17.91
C THR A 163 -2.32 1.49 16.48
N THR A 164 -2.48 0.33 15.86
CA THR A 164 -2.13 0.12 14.45
C THR A 164 -2.97 1.02 13.52
N LEU A 165 -4.30 1.08 13.71
CA LEU A 165 -5.17 1.93 12.90
C LEU A 165 -4.83 3.41 13.03
N ASN A 166 -4.48 3.87 14.23
CA ASN A 166 -4.03 5.25 14.45
C ASN A 166 -2.72 5.52 13.71
N LEU A 167 -1.77 4.59 13.73
CA LEU A 167 -0.50 4.73 13.03
C LEU A 167 -0.69 4.77 11.52
N ILE A 168 -1.55 3.91 10.96
CA ILE A 168 -1.91 3.95 9.53
C ILE A 168 -2.52 5.32 9.18
N ARG A 169 -3.47 5.82 9.98
CA ARG A 169 -4.08 7.14 9.77
C ARG A 169 -3.04 8.26 9.78
N LYS A 170 -2.03 8.18 10.64
CA LYS A 170 -0.92 9.15 10.66
C LYS A 170 -0.10 9.10 9.38
N TYR A 171 0.17 7.91 8.82
CA TYR A 171 0.86 7.79 7.53
C TYR A 171 0.03 8.36 6.38
N LEU A 172 -1.28 8.16 6.37
CA LEU A 172 -2.16 8.77 5.36
C LEU A 172 -2.14 10.30 5.42
N LYS A 173 -1.97 10.87 6.61
CA LYS A 173 -1.96 12.32 6.87
C LYS A 173 -0.56 12.93 6.92
N ALA A 174 0.49 12.16 6.69
CA ALA A 174 1.88 12.60 6.87
C ALA A 174 2.30 13.78 5.98
N GLY A 175 1.51 14.11 4.97
CA GLY A 175 1.79 15.23 4.08
C GLY A 175 2.85 14.92 3.01
N VAL A 176 3.05 15.93 2.17
CA VAL A 176 4.00 15.88 1.05
C VAL A 176 4.90 17.11 1.11
N MET A 177 6.20 16.88 1.04
CA MET A 177 7.22 17.92 0.93
C MET A 177 7.54 18.15 -0.56
N GLU A 178 7.22 19.33 -1.05
CA GLU A 178 7.47 19.72 -2.44
C GLU A 178 8.14 21.09 -2.49
N ASN A 179 9.30 21.19 -3.10
CA ASN A 179 10.08 22.43 -3.21
C ASN A 179 10.32 23.13 -1.85
N GLY A 180 10.55 22.36 -0.79
CA GLY A 180 10.77 22.86 0.57
C GLY A 180 9.49 23.27 1.32
N LEU A 181 8.31 23.13 0.72
CA LEU A 181 7.03 23.42 1.34
C LEU A 181 6.28 22.13 1.68
N GLU A 182 5.80 22.04 2.91
CA GLU A 182 4.96 20.95 3.36
C GLU A 182 3.49 21.23 3.03
N LYS A 183 2.86 20.26 2.35
CA LYS A 183 1.43 20.28 2.00
C LYS A 183 0.74 19.15 2.76
N ALA A 184 -0.32 19.47 3.49
CA ALA A 184 -1.14 18.47 4.16
C ALA A 184 -1.86 17.55 3.16
N THR A 185 -2.01 16.28 3.54
CA THR A 185 -2.76 15.28 2.77
C THR A 185 -4.10 15.01 3.47
N ILE A 186 -5.20 15.38 2.83
CA ILE A 186 -6.58 15.15 3.34
C ILE A 186 -7.26 13.95 2.67
N THR A 187 -6.83 13.60 1.47
CA THR A 187 -7.28 12.43 0.71
C THR A 187 -6.07 11.77 0.06
N GLY A 188 -6.27 10.56 -0.40
CA GLY A 188 -5.25 9.82 -1.14
C GLY A 188 -4.28 9.02 -0.29
N VAL A 189 -3.62 8.10 -0.95
CA VAL A 189 -2.56 7.27 -0.37
C VAL A 189 -1.27 7.61 -1.10
N PRO A 190 -0.19 8.02 -0.41
CA PRO A 190 1.04 8.43 -1.08
C PRO A 190 1.62 7.30 -1.94
N GLN A 191 1.74 7.53 -3.25
CA GLN A 191 2.37 6.55 -4.14
C GLN A 191 3.87 6.45 -3.83
N GLY A 192 4.35 5.24 -3.49
CA GLY A 192 5.78 4.96 -3.25
C GLY A 192 6.12 4.35 -1.89
N GLY A 193 5.16 4.22 -0.98
CA GLY A 193 5.34 3.52 0.29
C GLY A 193 4.81 2.08 0.27
N PRO A 194 5.42 1.14 1.03
CA PRO A 194 4.94 -0.26 1.09
C PRO A 194 3.50 -0.39 1.62
N LEU A 195 3.09 0.48 2.54
CA LEU A 195 1.76 0.48 3.11
C LEU A 195 0.69 0.89 2.10
N SER A 196 1.02 1.79 1.17
CA SER A 196 0.10 2.29 0.15
C SER A 196 -0.46 1.17 -0.73
N VAL A 197 0.38 0.21 -1.06
CA VAL A 197 0.04 -0.95 -1.91
C VAL A 197 -0.99 -1.84 -1.23
N VAL A 198 -0.80 -2.14 0.06
CA VAL A 198 -1.73 -2.96 0.83
C VAL A 198 -3.05 -2.22 1.05
N CYS A 199 -2.99 -0.93 1.42
CA CYS A 199 -4.18 -0.09 1.58
C CYS A 199 -5.01 0.01 0.29
N SER A 200 -4.34 0.05 -0.86
CA SER A 200 -4.97 0.04 -2.19
C SER A 200 -5.79 -1.24 -2.40
N ASN A 201 -5.20 -2.41 -2.18
CA ASN A 201 -5.91 -3.68 -2.31
C ASN A 201 -7.06 -3.82 -1.32
N VAL A 202 -6.86 -3.43 -0.05
CA VAL A 202 -7.92 -3.43 0.98
C VAL A 202 -9.11 -2.55 0.58
N TYR A 203 -8.84 -1.39 -0.02
CA TYR A 203 -9.91 -0.49 -0.47
C TYR A 203 -10.65 -1.05 -1.68
N LEU A 204 -9.93 -1.61 -2.64
CA LEU A 204 -10.49 -2.17 -3.89
C LEU A 204 -11.15 -3.53 -3.71
N ASP A 205 -10.85 -4.26 -2.63
CA ASP A 205 -11.55 -5.51 -2.32
C ASP A 205 -13.07 -5.33 -2.21
N LYS A 206 -13.53 -4.15 -1.80
CA LYS A 206 -14.97 -3.82 -1.82
C LYS A 206 -15.56 -3.81 -3.23
N LEU A 207 -14.79 -3.37 -4.22
CA LEU A 207 -15.19 -3.47 -5.63
C LEU A 207 -15.16 -4.93 -6.09
N ASP A 208 -14.11 -5.67 -5.76
CA ASP A 208 -13.99 -7.08 -6.11
C ASP A 208 -15.18 -7.88 -5.60
N LYS A 209 -15.55 -7.70 -4.32
CA LYS A 209 -16.70 -8.37 -3.69
C LYS A 209 -18.04 -7.97 -4.31
N GLU A 210 -18.20 -6.72 -4.74
CA GLU A 210 -19.39 -6.28 -5.45
C GLU A 210 -19.51 -6.91 -6.84
N LEU A 211 -18.39 -7.02 -7.57
CA LEU A 211 -18.34 -7.70 -8.87
C LEU A 211 -18.67 -9.20 -8.72
N GLU A 212 -18.10 -9.86 -7.72
CA GLU A 212 -18.41 -11.26 -7.38
C GLU A 212 -19.88 -11.44 -7.01
N HIS A 213 -20.45 -10.56 -6.17
CA HIS A 213 -21.84 -10.61 -5.75
C HIS A 213 -22.82 -10.50 -6.94
N ARG A 214 -22.46 -9.70 -7.94
CA ARG A 214 -23.22 -9.58 -9.20
C ARG A 214 -22.99 -10.74 -10.16
N GLY A 215 -22.15 -11.70 -9.84
CA GLY A 215 -21.79 -12.82 -10.70
C GLY A 215 -20.98 -12.43 -11.94
N LEU A 216 -20.32 -11.25 -11.91
CA LEU A 216 -19.50 -10.78 -13.03
C LEU A 216 -18.14 -11.49 -13.04
N ARG A 217 -17.67 -11.81 -14.24
CA ARG A 217 -16.32 -12.33 -14.46
C ARG A 217 -15.36 -11.16 -14.64
N PHE A 218 -14.29 -11.13 -13.84
CA PHE A 218 -13.32 -10.05 -13.90
C PHE A 218 -11.91 -10.52 -13.54
N THR A 219 -10.94 -9.71 -13.88
CA THR A 219 -9.57 -9.77 -13.34
C THR A 219 -9.15 -8.37 -12.92
N ARG A 220 -8.50 -8.23 -11.77
CA ARG A 220 -7.95 -6.96 -11.32
C ARG A 220 -6.45 -7.04 -11.10
N TYR A 221 -5.72 -6.09 -11.68
CA TYR A 221 -4.30 -5.90 -11.41
C TYR A 221 -4.05 -4.48 -10.90
N ALA A 222 -3.88 -4.32 -9.59
CA ALA A 222 -3.84 -3.02 -8.90
C ALA A 222 -5.16 -2.24 -9.08
N ASP A 223 -5.12 -1.10 -9.75
CA ASP A 223 -6.26 -0.22 -10.09
C ASP A 223 -6.87 -0.49 -11.47
N ASP A 224 -6.23 -1.33 -12.29
CA ASP A 224 -6.74 -1.77 -13.58
C ASP A 224 -7.68 -2.97 -13.40
N VAL A 225 -8.91 -2.87 -13.89
CA VAL A 225 -9.94 -3.92 -13.81
C VAL A 225 -10.45 -4.25 -15.21
N LEU A 226 -10.37 -5.53 -15.57
CA LEU A 226 -10.95 -6.05 -16.79
C LEU A 226 -12.15 -6.91 -16.40
N THR A 227 -13.32 -6.63 -16.95
CA THR A 227 -14.51 -7.47 -16.82
C THR A 227 -15.01 -7.92 -18.19
N VAL A 228 -15.67 -9.07 -18.22
CA VAL A 228 -16.14 -9.68 -19.48
C VAL A 228 -17.64 -9.98 -19.44
N SER A 229 -18.28 -10.01 -20.62
CA SER A 229 -19.69 -10.33 -20.78
C SER A 229 -19.93 -11.13 -22.06
N TYR A 230 -21.03 -11.87 -22.10
CA TYR A 230 -21.52 -12.54 -23.32
C TYR A 230 -22.30 -11.58 -24.24
N THR A 231 -22.81 -10.48 -23.67
CA THR A 231 -23.68 -9.50 -24.38
C THR A 231 -23.33 -8.08 -24.01
#